data_b8d834825fc4684795a6f75e8073a390
#
_entry.id   b8d834825fc4684795a6f75e8073a390
#
_cell.length_a   1.000
_cell.length_b   1.000
_cell.length_c   1.000
_cell.angle_alpha   90.00
_cell.angle_beta   90.00
_cell.angle_gamma   90.00
#
_symmetry.space_group_name_H-M   'P 1'
#
loop_
_entity.id
_entity.type
_entity.pdbx_description
1 polymer ?
#
loop_
_entity_poly.entity_id
_entity_poly.type
_entity_poly.pdbx_seq_one_letter_code
_entity_poly.pdbx_strand_id
1 'polypeptide(L)'
;MNVPTLFDAMNEAVEAMERIERNTAPQFEMDAELAVLTVGRLRITFTTDEVWEWLEAHNMTQAHDNRALGPIMNRLAKANRIRFTGQYQPSRRRHASPIRVWQLT
;
A
#
# COMPACT_ATOMS: atom_id res chain seq x y z
N MET A 1 16.54 -10.82 21.01
CA MET A 1 17.15 -10.99 20.53
C MET A 1 17.66 -11.28 20.48
N ASN A 2 17.83 -11.18 20.14
CA ASN A 2 18.46 -11.94 19.86
C ASN A 2 19.68 -11.73 19.70
N VAL A 3 20.35 -12.37 20.22
CA VAL A 3 21.68 -12.36 19.97
C VAL A 3 21.91 -12.71 18.61
N PRO A 4 22.58 -11.91 17.92
CA PRO A 4 22.87 -12.21 16.54
C PRO A 4 23.82 -13.36 16.51
N THR A 5 23.30 -14.49 16.24
CA THR A 5 24.11 -15.63 15.91
C THR A 5 24.37 -15.57 14.44
N LEU A 6 25.19 -16.51 13.99
CA LEU A 6 25.37 -16.66 12.56
C LEU A 6 24.06 -16.92 11.88
N PHE A 7 23.23 -17.71 12.52
CA PHE A 7 21.87 -17.96 12.03
C PHE A 7 21.12 -16.66 11.91
N ASP A 8 21.19 -15.83 12.93
CA ASP A 8 20.52 -14.54 12.90
C ASP A 8 21.10 -13.64 11.82
N ALA A 9 22.42 -13.68 11.67
CA ALA A 9 23.08 -12.87 10.65
C ALA A 9 22.68 -13.34 9.26
N MET A 10 22.62 -14.66 9.07
CA MET A 10 22.20 -15.20 7.79
C MET A 10 20.78 -14.82 7.46
N ASN A 11 19.97 -14.82 8.45
CA ASN A 11 18.56 -14.54 8.25
C ASN A 11 18.25 -13.07 8.35
N GLU A 12 19.24 -12.24 8.59
CA GLU A 12 18.95 -10.82 8.75
C GLU A 12 18.40 -10.24 7.47
N ALA A 13 18.92 -10.65 6.32
CA ALA A 13 18.36 -10.19 5.07
C ALA A 13 16.95 -10.74 4.90
N VAL A 14 16.75 -12.03 5.19
CA VAL A 14 15.44 -12.63 5.12
C VAL A 14 14.54 -12.03 6.18
N GLU A 15 15.05 -11.90 7.39
CA GLU A 15 14.30 -11.28 8.47
C GLU A 15 14.00 -9.83 8.20
N ALA A 16 14.92 -9.13 7.56
CA ALA A 16 14.67 -7.75 7.20
C ALA A 16 13.53 -7.66 6.21
N MET A 17 13.50 -8.57 5.24
CA MET A 17 12.38 -8.62 4.31
C MET A 17 11.11 -9.02 5.01
N GLU A 18 11.18 -10.04 5.87
CA GLU A 18 10.03 -10.45 6.65
C GLU A 18 9.57 -9.38 7.61
N ARG A 19 10.53 -8.65 8.18
CA ARG A 19 10.22 -7.56 9.08
C ARG A 19 9.56 -6.42 8.34
N ILE A 20 10.01 -6.14 7.13
CA ILE A 20 9.35 -5.16 6.28
C ILE A 20 7.93 -5.60 6.01
N GLU A 21 7.74 -6.85 5.68
CA GLU A 21 6.39 -7.38 5.47
C GLU A 21 5.58 -7.34 6.74
N ARG A 22 6.17 -7.75 7.86
CA ARG A 22 5.45 -7.77 9.12
C ARG A 22 5.14 -6.38 9.64
N ASN A 23 6.10 -5.46 9.47
CA ASN A 23 5.84 -4.08 9.85
C ASN A 23 4.87 -3.43 8.90
N THR A 24 4.94 -3.79 7.64
CA THR A 24 4.02 -3.29 6.65
C THR A 24 2.66 -3.96 6.81
N ALA A 25 2.66 -5.27 7.01
CA ALA A 25 1.41 -6.02 7.04
C ALA A 25 0.52 -5.62 8.21
N PRO A 26 1.01 -5.57 9.47
CA PRO A 26 0.06 -5.28 10.54
C PRO A 26 -0.36 -3.82 10.56
N GLN A 27 0.57 -2.90 10.51
CA GLN A 27 0.21 -1.50 10.70
C GLN A 27 -0.07 -0.81 9.38
N PHE A 28 0.76 -1.04 8.39
CA PHE A 28 0.56 -0.39 7.10
C PHE A 28 -0.69 -0.88 6.40
N GLU A 29 -1.01 -2.17 6.51
CA GLU A 29 -2.23 -2.67 5.89
C GLU A 29 -3.46 -2.00 6.49
N MET A 30 -3.47 -1.83 7.80
CA MET A 30 -4.58 -1.15 8.46
C MET A 30 -4.67 0.29 8.02
N ASP A 31 -3.54 0.98 8.01
CA ASP A 31 -3.50 2.37 7.60
C ASP A 31 -3.88 2.53 6.14
N ALA A 32 -3.38 1.66 5.30
CA ALA A 32 -3.66 1.72 3.87
C ALA A 32 -5.12 1.42 3.57
N GLU A 33 -5.70 0.44 4.26
CA GLU A 33 -7.11 0.14 4.08
C GLU A 33 -7.96 1.33 4.49
N LEU A 34 -7.63 1.93 5.62
CA LEU A 34 -8.31 3.14 6.07
C LEU A 34 -8.18 4.25 5.03
N ALA A 35 -6.97 4.41 4.49
CA ALA A 35 -6.72 5.45 3.49
C ALA A 35 -7.55 5.22 2.24
N VAL A 36 -7.55 3.99 1.74
CA VAL A 36 -8.30 3.66 0.52
C VAL A 36 -9.79 3.94 0.71
N LEU A 37 -10.34 3.49 1.82
CA LEU A 37 -11.77 3.66 2.06
C LEU A 37 -12.12 5.13 2.31
N THR A 38 -11.23 5.86 2.96
CA THR A 38 -11.47 7.28 3.21
C THR A 38 -11.39 8.07 1.92
N VAL A 39 -10.35 7.86 1.14
CA VAL A 39 -10.20 8.53 -0.15
C VAL A 39 -11.36 8.19 -1.07
N GLY A 40 -11.75 6.91 -1.08
CA GLY A 40 -12.86 6.47 -1.90
C GLY A 40 -14.18 7.11 -1.53
N ARG A 41 -14.37 7.45 -0.25
CA ARG A 41 -15.57 8.15 0.19
C ARG A 41 -15.55 9.63 -0.18
N LEU A 42 -14.35 10.19 -0.24
CA LEU A 42 -14.20 11.62 -0.55
C LEU A 42 -14.19 11.89 -2.03
N ARG A 43 -13.94 10.89 -2.84
CA ARG A 43 -13.81 11.05 -4.29
C ARG A 43 -14.64 9.99 -4.98
N ILE A 44 -15.23 10.35 -6.11
CA ILE A 44 -15.99 9.39 -6.92
C ILE A 44 -15.05 8.31 -7.45
N THR A 45 -13.89 8.73 -7.95
CA THR A 45 -12.85 7.81 -8.39
C THR A 45 -11.53 8.24 -7.78
N PHE A 46 -10.59 7.31 -7.70
CA PHE A 46 -9.29 7.60 -7.11
C PHE A 46 -8.24 6.63 -7.66
N THR A 47 -6.99 6.99 -7.45
CA THR A 47 -5.85 6.13 -7.80
C THR A 47 -4.99 5.95 -6.55
N THR A 48 -3.95 5.13 -6.69
CA THR A 48 -2.99 4.97 -5.60
C THR A 48 -2.25 6.27 -5.30
N ASP A 49 -2.17 7.20 -6.26
CA ASP A 49 -1.56 8.50 -5.99
C ASP A 49 -2.28 9.21 -4.85
N GLU A 50 -3.61 9.28 -4.91
CA GLU A 50 -4.38 9.95 -3.86
C GLU A 50 -4.29 9.20 -2.54
N VAL A 51 -4.22 7.87 -2.59
CA VAL A 51 -4.06 7.09 -1.36
C VAL A 51 -2.72 7.40 -0.70
N TRP A 52 -1.63 7.43 -1.48
CA TRP A 52 -0.33 7.79 -0.94
C TRP A 52 -0.31 9.20 -0.39
N GLU A 53 -0.95 10.13 -1.08
CA GLU A 53 -1.01 11.51 -0.62
C GLU A 53 -1.75 11.61 0.71
N TRP A 54 -2.82 10.85 0.85
CA TRP A 54 -3.56 10.83 2.11
C TRP A 54 -2.69 10.25 3.24
N LEU A 55 -2.00 9.16 2.95
CA LEU A 55 -1.12 8.54 3.95
C LEU A 55 -0.01 9.49 4.37
N GLU A 56 0.58 10.17 3.41
CA GLU A 56 1.64 11.13 3.71
C GLU A 56 1.11 12.30 4.54
N ALA A 57 -0.05 12.78 4.21
CA ALA A 57 -0.64 13.90 4.93
C ALA A 57 -0.96 13.54 6.38
N HIS A 58 -1.16 12.26 6.66
CA HIS A 58 -1.49 11.78 7.99
C HIS A 58 -0.31 11.10 8.69
N ASN A 59 0.89 11.23 8.11
CA ASN A 59 2.11 10.64 8.66
C ASN A 59 1.99 9.12 8.87
N MET A 60 1.37 8.46 7.91
CA MET A 60 1.14 7.01 7.97
C MET A 60 1.93 6.27 6.90
N THR A 61 3.04 6.83 6.45
CA THR A 61 3.85 6.19 5.40
C THR A 61 4.94 5.35 6.03
N GLN A 62 4.53 4.29 6.71
CA GLN A 62 5.48 3.36 7.28
C GLN A 62 6.04 2.41 6.23
N ALA A 63 5.38 2.31 5.11
CA ALA A 63 5.85 1.46 4.04
C ALA A 63 7.00 2.12 3.32
N HIS A 64 7.99 1.33 3.01
CA HIS A 64 9.18 1.84 2.37
C HIS A 64 9.23 1.54 0.89
N ASP A 65 8.19 0.91 0.37
CA ASP A 65 8.16 0.51 -1.02
C ASP A 65 6.90 1.08 -1.66
N ASN A 66 7.08 1.81 -2.74
CA ASN A 66 5.96 2.41 -3.46
C ASN A 66 5.00 1.35 -4.02
N ARG A 67 5.44 0.09 -4.05
CA ARG A 67 4.60 -1.00 -4.55
C ARG A 67 3.75 -1.62 -3.46
N ALA A 68 3.86 -1.14 -2.24
CA ALA A 68 3.17 -1.75 -1.10
C ALA A 68 1.65 -1.67 -1.20
N LEU A 69 1.12 -0.69 -1.91
CA LEU A 69 -0.33 -0.55 -2.06
C LEU A 69 -0.94 -1.55 -3.06
N GLY A 70 -0.15 -2.04 -4.02
CA GLY A 70 -0.70 -2.93 -5.03
C GLY A 70 -1.41 -4.14 -4.45
N PRO A 71 -0.76 -4.92 -3.58
CA PRO A 71 -1.41 -6.08 -2.97
C PRO A 71 -2.64 -5.71 -2.15
N ILE A 72 -2.63 -4.56 -1.50
CA ILE A 72 -3.75 -4.11 -0.69
C ILE A 72 -4.94 -3.77 -1.59
N MET A 73 -4.68 -3.06 -2.69
CA MET A 73 -5.73 -2.75 -3.65
C MET A 73 -6.35 -4.02 -4.21
N ASN A 74 -5.50 -4.99 -4.58
CA ASN A 74 -5.99 -6.25 -5.11
C ASN A 74 -6.83 -7.01 -4.08
N ARG A 75 -6.41 -7.01 -2.83
CA ARG A 75 -7.16 -7.67 -1.78
C ARG A 75 -8.53 -7.03 -1.58
N LEU A 76 -8.56 -5.71 -1.55
CA LEU A 76 -9.81 -4.99 -1.39
C LEU A 76 -10.73 -5.20 -2.59
N ALA A 77 -10.16 -5.29 -3.79
CA ALA A 77 -10.94 -5.57 -4.98
C ALA A 77 -11.52 -6.98 -4.94
N LYS A 78 -10.74 -7.96 -4.50
CA LYS A 78 -11.25 -9.32 -4.35
C LYS A 78 -12.35 -9.40 -3.31
N ALA A 79 -12.29 -8.56 -2.29
CA ALA A 79 -13.31 -8.50 -1.26
C ALA A 79 -14.51 -7.65 -1.67
N ASN A 80 -14.53 -7.16 -2.91
CA ASN A 80 -15.60 -6.31 -3.42
C ASN A 80 -15.78 -5.01 -2.63
N ARG A 81 -14.67 -4.51 -2.07
CA ARG A 81 -14.71 -3.23 -1.36
C ARG A 81 -14.43 -2.07 -2.31
N ILE A 82 -13.65 -2.33 -3.34
CA ILE A 82 -13.37 -1.38 -4.40
C ILE A 82 -13.47 -2.12 -5.72
N ARG A 83 -13.56 -1.37 -6.81
CA ARG A 83 -13.54 -2.00 -8.13
C ARG A 83 -12.72 -1.16 -9.09
N PHE A 84 -12.10 -1.83 -10.03
CA PHE A 84 -11.38 -1.18 -11.12
C PHE A 84 -12.40 -0.66 -12.12
N THR A 85 -12.29 0.62 -12.47
CA THR A 85 -13.26 1.24 -13.38
C THR A 85 -13.04 0.87 -14.84
N GLY A 86 -11.91 0.23 -15.15
CA GLY A 86 -11.52 -0.03 -16.52
C GLY A 86 -10.70 1.09 -17.12
N GLN A 87 -10.48 2.15 -16.39
CA GLN A 87 -9.75 3.31 -16.88
C GLN A 87 -8.40 3.42 -16.22
N TYR A 88 -7.48 4.11 -16.92
CA TYR A 88 -6.14 4.39 -16.42
C TYR A 88 -5.92 5.89 -16.49
N GLN A 89 -5.03 6.38 -15.65
CA GLN A 89 -4.58 7.76 -15.77
C GLN A 89 -3.09 7.82 -15.44
N PRO A 90 -2.40 8.86 -15.93
CA PRO A 90 -0.97 9.00 -15.63
C PRO A 90 -0.76 9.26 -14.15
N SER A 91 0.24 8.60 -13.58
CA SER A 91 0.59 8.81 -12.19
C SER A 91 1.50 10.02 -12.05
N ARG A 92 1.15 10.89 -11.12
CA ARG A 92 2.02 12.03 -10.80
C ARG A 92 3.27 11.57 -10.06
N ARG A 93 3.17 10.43 -9.39
CA ARG A 93 4.25 9.93 -8.55
C ARG A 93 5.18 8.99 -9.28
N ARG A 94 4.77 8.49 -10.43
CA ARG A 94 5.51 7.46 -11.15
C ARG A 94 5.80 7.87 -12.58
N HIS A 95 6.16 9.12 -12.76
CA HIS A 95 6.59 9.66 -14.05
C HIS A 95 5.58 9.39 -15.16
N ALA A 96 4.33 9.66 -14.85
CA ALA A 96 3.24 9.50 -15.80
C ALA A 96 2.98 8.07 -16.25
N SER A 97 3.52 7.07 -15.55
CA SER A 97 3.16 5.68 -15.82
C SER A 97 1.66 5.50 -15.62
N PRO A 98 0.99 4.72 -16.47
CA PRO A 98 -0.45 4.52 -16.31
C PRO A 98 -0.75 3.72 -15.07
N ILE A 99 -1.70 4.20 -14.29
CA ILE A 99 -2.16 3.51 -13.10
C ILE A 99 -3.68 3.38 -13.16
N ARG A 100 -4.20 2.38 -12.50
CA ARG A 100 -5.62 2.08 -12.52
C ARG A 100 -6.41 3.12 -11.77
N VAL A 101 -7.61 3.39 -12.28
CA VAL A 101 -8.58 4.25 -11.60
C VAL A 101 -9.58 3.34 -10.91
N TRP A 102 -9.79 3.57 -9.63
CA TRP A 102 -10.62 2.75 -8.76
C TRP A 102 -11.81 3.54 -8.25
N GLN A 103 -12.80 2.82 -7.75
CA GLN A 103 -13.90 3.45 -7.02
C GLN A 103 -14.42 2.47 -5.97
N LEU A 104 -15.08 3.00 -4.96
CA LEU A 104 -15.73 2.14 -3.97
C LEU A 104 -16.91 1.41 -4.61
N THR A 105 -17.13 0.20 -4.17
CA THR A 105 -18.32 -0.55 -4.62
C THR A 105 -19.58 -0.12 -3.90
#